data_603699ce4f2761624ab9bc339eecb66c
#
_entry.id   603699ce4f2761624ab9bc339eecb66c
#
_cell.length_a   1.000
_cell.length_b   1.000
_cell.length_c   1.000
_cell.angle_alpha   90.00
_cell.angle_beta   90.00
_cell.angle_gamma   90.00
#
_symmetry.space_group_name_H-M   'P 1'
#
loop_
_entity.id
_entity.type
_entity.pdbx_description
1 polymer ?
#
loop_
_entity_poly.entity_id
_entity_poly.type
_entity_poly.pdbx_seq_one_letter_code
_entity_poly.pdbx_strand_id
1 'polypeptide(L)'
;VTGPIEQRIERIIRRESLDRDTARRLIEKADNERACFVRLIYGRQWDAPEEYDMLLDSGTKTIEELTDMIKQALPDRDRFKTEETRKKLMLRALAARIKAELLTDPSLLIPTLEVIDAGKEIILKGVVHNPKEHRRIEEKAKELAGDVSTKCELHYR
;
A
#
# COMPACT_ATOMS: atom_id res chain seq x y z
N VAL A 1 -15.85 -2.30 -4.04
CA VAL A 1 -17.13 -3.01 -4.25
C VAL A 1 -18.04 -2.73 -3.08
N THR A 2 -19.26 -2.32 -3.35
CA THR A 2 -20.31 -2.05 -2.37
C THR A 2 -21.39 -3.12 -2.43
N GLY A 3 -22.34 -3.08 -1.51
CA GLY A 3 -23.55 -3.92 -1.53
C GLY A 3 -24.47 -3.62 -0.37
N PRO A 4 -25.78 -3.81 -0.55
CA PRO A 4 -26.78 -3.58 0.49
C PRO A 4 -26.49 -4.39 1.75
N ILE A 5 -26.67 -3.77 2.90
CA ILE A 5 -26.35 -4.40 4.20
C ILE A 5 -27.05 -5.74 4.40
N GLU A 6 -28.31 -5.85 3.99
CA GLU A 6 -29.09 -7.07 4.14
C GLU A 6 -28.50 -8.24 3.34
N GLN A 7 -28.06 -8.01 2.11
CA GLN A 7 -27.41 -9.05 1.31
C GLN A 7 -26.04 -9.44 1.88
N ARG A 8 -25.31 -8.49 2.46
CA ARG A 8 -24.04 -8.76 3.14
C ARG A 8 -24.27 -9.65 4.37
N ILE A 9 -25.32 -9.37 5.15
CA ILE A 9 -25.72 -10.19 6.31
C ILE A 9 -26.02 -11.63 5.87
N GLU A 10 -26.83 -11.80 4.82
CA GLU A 10 -27.18 -13.13 4.31
C GLU A 10 -25.96 -13.93 3.81
N ARG A 11 -24.98 -13.24 3.19
CA ARG A 11 -23.72 -13.88 2.77
C ARG A 11 -22.91 -14.37 3.97
N ILE A 12 -22.83 -13.56 5.04
CA ILE A 12 -22.12 -13.95 6.29
C ILE A 12 -22.83 -15.11 6.98
N ILE A 13 -24.17 -15.07 7.11
CA ILE A 13 -24.96 -16.17 7.69
C ILE A 13 -24.65 -17.47 6.98
N ARG A 14 -24.68 -17.47 5.64
CA ARG A 14 -24.41 -18.67 4.82
C ARG A 14 -22.97 -19.17 4.93
N ARG A 15 -22.01 -18.26 5.02
CA ARG A 15 -20.59 -18.61 5.06
C ARG A 15 -20.12 -19.08 6.42
N GLU A 16 -20.60 -18.41 7.48
CA GLU A 16 -20.09 -18.61 8.85
C GLU A 16 -21.09 -19.36 9.76
N SER A 17 -22.29 -19.69 9.24
CA SER A 17 -23.36 -20.33 10.01
C SER A 17 -23.76 -19.58 11.28
N LEU A 18 -23.81 -18.24 11.21
CA LEU A 18 -24.14 -17.36 12.33
C LEU A 18 -25.61 -16.96 12.30
N ASP A 19 -26.11 -16.52 13.46
CA ASP A 19 -27.38 -15.83 13.53
C ASP A 19 -27.32 -14.42 12.93
N ARG A 20 -28.49 -13.86 12.59
CA ARG A 20 -28.61 -12.59 11.88
C ARG A 20 -28.02 -11.41 12.65
N ASP A 21 -28.24 -11.37 13.96
CA ASP A 21 -27.78 -10.25 14.79
C ASP A 21 -26.27 -10.27 14.98
N THR A 22 -25.71 -11.44 15.13
CA THR A 22 -24.25 -11.63 15.17
C THR A 22 -23.61 -11.28 13.84
N ALA A 23 -24.19 -11.71 12.71
CA ALA A 23 -23.70 -11.37 11.38
C ALA A 23 -23.73 -9.85 11.14
N ARG A 24 -24.79 -9.16 11.54
CA ARG A 24 -24.91 -7.69 11.46
C ARG A 24 -23.82 -7.00 12.26
N ARG A 25 -23.66 -7.37 13.54
CA ARG A 25 -22.62 -6.79 14.41
C ARG A 25 -21.21 -6.97 13.86
N LEU A 26 -20.92 -8.12 13.29
CA LEU A 26 -19.61 -8.38 12.68
C LEU A 26 -19.35 -7.47 11.48
N ILE A 27 -20.35 -7.25 10.62
CA ILE A 27 -20.23 -6.35 9.47
C ILE A 27 -20.01 -4.90 9.94
N GLU A 28 -20.86 -4.41 10.86
CA GLU A 28 -20.78 -3.05 11.40
C GLU A 28 -19.43 -2.79 12.08
N LYS A 29 -18.96 -3.75 12.88
CA LYS A 29 -17.63 -3.68 13.50
C LYS A 29 -16.52 -3.58 12.45
N ALA A 30 -16.52 -4.46 11.47
CA ALA A 30 -15.49 -4.47 10.41
C ALA A 30 -15.51 -3.19 9.57
N ASP A 31 -16.68 -2.65 9.26
CA ASP A 31 -16.82 -1.40 8.51
C ASP A 31 -16.33 -0.19 9.32
N ASN A 32 -16.67 -0.13 10.61
CA ASN A 32 -16.18 0.91 11.52
C ASN A 32 -14.66 0.86 11.70
N GLU A 33 -14.09 -0.33 11.84
CA GLU A 33 -12.64 -0.51 11.95
C GLU A 33 -11.92 -0.02 10.68
N ARG A 34 -12.44 -0.35 9.49
CA ARG A 34 -11.89 0.13 8.20
C ARG A 34 -12.02 1.65 8.06
N ALA A 35 -13.19 2.21 8.37
CA ALA A 35 -13.41 3.64 8.31
C ALA A 35 -12.47 4.40 9.26
N CYS A 36 -12.28 3.89 10.48
CA CYS A 36 -11.36 4.45 11.45
C CYS A 36 -9.91 4.39 10.95
N PHE A 37 -9.48 3.24 10.44
CA PHE A 37 -8.13 3.04 9.89
C PHE A 37 -7.85 4.00 8.74
N VAL A 38 -8.74 4.08 7.74
CA VAL A 38 -8.58 4.96 6.58
C VAL A 38 -8.50 6.42 6.99
N ARG A 39 -9.35 6.84 7.94
CA ARG A 39 -9.31 8.20 8.45
C ARG A 39 -8.03 8.53 9.21
N LEU A 40 -7.56 7.62 10.08
CA LEU A 40 -6.37 7.87 10.90
C LEU A 40 -5.07 7.84 10.09
N ILE A 41 -4.95 6.91 9.16
CA ILE A 41 -3.70 6.70 8.42
C ILE A 41 -3.62 7.59 7.17
N TYR A 42 -4.75 7.78 6.47
CA TYR A 42 -4.77 8.49 5.18
C TYR A 42 -5.49 9.85 5.23
N GLY A 43 -6.17 10.19 6.32
CA GLY A 43 -6.97 11.42 6.43
C GLY A 43 -8.17 11.46 5.48
N ARG A 44 -8.65 10.29 5.02
CA ARG A 44 -9.71 10.13 4.02
C ARG A 44 -10.98 9.52 4.62
N GLN A 45 -12.10 9.69 3.95
CA GLN A 45 -13.35 9.01 4.29
C GLN A 45 -13.46 7.72 3.48
N TRP A 46 -13.64 6.59 4.17
CA TRP A 46 -13.69 5.27 3.53
C TRP A 46 -14.86 5.06 2.59
N ASP A 47 -16.00 5.68 2.86
CA ASP A 47 -17.24 5.55 2.10
C ASP A 47 -17.49 6.69 1.10
N ALA A 48 -16.54 7.64 0.97
CA ALA A 48 -16.64 8.76 0.03
C ALA A 48 -16.43 8.28 -1.41
N PRO A 49 -17.43 8.40 -2.32
CA PRO A 49 -17.34 7.92 -3.70
C PRO A 49 -16.18 8.52 -4.49
N GLU A 50 -15.84 9.76 -4.23
CA GLU A 50 -14.76 10.53 -4.89
C GLU A 50 -13.36 9.98 -4.60
N GLU A 51 -13.21 9.15 -3.57
CA GLU A 51 -11.93 8.52 -3.23
C GLU A 51 -11.65 7.26 -4.07
N TYR A 52 -12.57 6.87 -4.94
CA TYR A 52 -12.47 5.63 -5.72
C TYR A 52 -12.56 5.90 -7.21
N ASP A 53 -11.76 5.18 -7.99
CA ASP A 53 -11.82 5.22 -9.46
C ASP A 53 -13.10 4.63 -10.03
N MET A 54 -13.70 3.68 -9.32
CA MET A 54 -14.94 3.02 -9.72
C MET A 54 -15.64 2.42 -8.50
N LEU A 55 -16.96 2.61 -8.43
CA LEU A 55 -17.82 1.93 -7.47
C LEU A 55 -18.61 0.82 -8.16
N LEU A 56 -18.53 -0.37 -7.61
CA LEU A 56 -19.20 -1.57 -8.10
C LEU A 56 -20.20 -2.06 -7.07
N ASP A 57 -21.49 -2.10 -7.44
CA ASP A 57 -22.56 -2.57 -6.57
C ASP A 57 -22.85 -4.06 -6.82
N SER A 58 -22.45 -4.89 -5.87
CA SER A 58 -22.69 -6.34 -5.90
C SER A 58 -24.11 -6.73 -5.46
N GLY A 59 -24.96 -5.77 -5.16
CA GLY A 59 -26.37 -5.99 -4.83
C GLY A 59 -27.27 -6.04 -6.04
N THR A 60 -26.88 -5.36 -7.12
CA THR A 60 -27.69 -5.19 -8.34
C THR A 60 -27.10 -5.89 -9.55
N LYS A 61 -25.84 -6.33 -9.49
CA LYS A 61 -25.11 -6.92 -10.63
C LYS A 61 -24.47 -8.25 -10.28
N THR A 62 -24.36 -9.11 -11.27
CA THR A 62 -23.64 -10.39 -11.17
C THR A 62 -22.12 -10.17 -11.16
N ILE A 63 -21.37 -11.20 -10.77
CA ILE A 63 -19.90 -11.17 -10.78
C ILE A 63 -19.38 -10.96 -12.20
N GLU A 64 -20.02 -11.59 -13.19
CA GLU A 64 -19.68 -11.49 -14.60
C GLU A 64 -19.86 -10.06 -15.11
N GLU A 65 -21.00 -9.43 -14.82
CA GLU A 65 -21.27 -8.04 -15.19
C GLU A 65 -20.28 -7.07 -14.54
N LEU A 66 -19.99 -7.25 -13.25
CA LEU A 66 -19.00 -6.44 -12.55
C LEU A 66 -17.59 -6.61 -13.12
N THR A 67 -17.23 -7.83 -13.48
CA THR A 67 -15.95 -8.14 -14.13
C THR A 67 -15.83 -7.46 -15.48
N ASP A 68 -16.88 -7.49 -16.28
CA ASP A 68 -16.90 -6.85 -17.60
C ASP A 68 -16.86 -5.33 -17.50
N MET A 69 -17.51 -4.74 -16.51
CA MET A 69 -17.37 -3.29 -16.21
C MET A 69 -15.92 -2.91 -15.91
N ILE A 70 -15.22 -3.73 -15.10
CA ILE A 70 -13.78 -3.49 -14.81
C ILE A 70 -12.96 -3.59 -16.10
N LYS A 71 -13.15 -4.64 -16.91
CA LYS A 71 -12.42 -4.83 -18.17
C LYS A 71 -12.64 -3.67 -19.13
N GLN A 72 -13.85 -3.15 -19.23
CA GLN A 72 -14.19 -2.01 -20.08
C GLN A 72 -13.54 -0.70 -19.60
N ALA A 73 -13.34 -0.52 -18.28
CA ALA A 73 -12.72 0.66 -17.74
C ALA A 73 -11.17 0.64 -17.80
N LEU A 74 -10.53 -0.53 -17.95
CA LEU A 74 -9.07 -0.66 -17.96
C LEU A 74 -8.40 0.14 -19.08
N PRO A 75 -8.88 0.15 -20.35
CA PRO A 75 -8.25 0.92 -21.43
C PRO A 75 -8.16 2.41 -21.13
N ASP A 76 -9.16 3.00 -20.45
CA ASP A 76 -9.14 4.41 -20.07
C ASP A 76 -8.01 4.73 -19.07
N ARG A 77 -7.54 3.72 -18.34
CA ARG A 77 -6.43 3.85 -17.37
C ARG A 77 -5.06 3.74 -18.05
N ASP A 78 -4.95 3.16 -19.23
CA ASP A 78 -3.70 3.05 -19.97
C ASP A 78 -3.11 4.44 -20.34
N ARG A 79 -3.93 5.48 -20.42
CA ARG A 79 -3.46 6.88 -20.59
C ARG A 79 -2.49 7.34 -19.51
N PHE A 80 -2.54 6.75 -18.30
CA PHE A 80 -1.63 7.07 -17.19
C PHE A 80 -0.33 6.27 -17.25
N LYS A 81 -0.21 5.31 -18.16
CA LYS A 81 0.97 4.46 -18.39
C LYS A 81 1.98 5.20 -19.28
N THR A 82 2.58 6.23 -18.74
CA THR A 82 3.65 6.99 -19.41
C THR A 82 5.03 6.47 -18.98
N GLU A 83 6.07 6.79 -19.75
CA GLU A 83 7.45 6.47 -19.35
C GLU A 83 7.83 7.16 -18.04
N GLU A 84 7.29 8.33 -17.75
CA GLU A 84 7.50 9.04 -16.50
C GLU A 84 6.90 8.27 -15.31
N THR A 85 5.64 7.86 -15.43
CA THR A 85 4.97 7.08 -14.36
C THR A 85 5.63 5.73 -14.17
N ARG A 86 6.13 5.09 -15.23
CA ARG A 86 6.88 3.86 -15.16
C ARG A 86 8.21 4.04 -14.42
N LYS A 87 8.99 5.07 -14.77
CA LYS A 87 10.23 5.40 -14.07
C LYS A 87 10.00 5.68 -12.59
N LYS A 88 8.97 6.45 -12.26
CA LYS A 88 8.59 6.74 -10.87
C LYS A 88 8.22 5.46 -10.10
N LEU A 89 7.47 4.57 -10.71
CA LEU A 89 7.14 3.27 -10.11
C LEU A 89 8.39 2.42 -9.87
N MET A 90 9.31 2.37 -10.84
CA MET A 90 10.57 1.62 -10.72
C MET A 90 11.44 2.17 -9.58
N LEU A 91 11.57 3.49 -9.44
CA LEU A 91 12.33 4.11 -8.36
C LEU A 91 11.71 3.83 -6.99
N ARG A 92 10.38 3.90 -6.88
CA ARG A 92 9.67 3.56 -5.64
C ARG A 92 9.83 2.08 -5.26
N ALA A 93 9.73 1.20 -6.23
CA ALA A 93 9.95 -0.24 -6.02
C ALA A 93 11.39 -0.51 -5.58
N LEU A 94 12.37 0.16 -6.19
CA LEU A 94 13.78 0.06 -5.81
C LEU A 94 14.01 0.59 -4.38
N ALA A 95 13.46 1.74 -4.03
CA ALA A 95 13.55 2.28 -2.67
C ALA A 95 12.95 1.32 -1.63
N ALA A 96 11.79 0.75 -1.92
CA ALA A 96 11.14 -0.23 -1.05
C ALA A 96 11.99 -1.51 -0.90
N ARG A 97 12.61 -1.99 -1.98
CA ARG A 97 13.52 -3.14 -1.97
C ARG A 97 14.76 -2.84 -1.13
N ILE A 98 15.42 -1.70 -1.33
CA ILE A 98 16.59 -1.30 -0.53
C ILE A 98 16.23 -1.24 0.96
N LYS A 99 15.07 -0.64 1.29
CA LYS A 99 14.59 -0.60 2.68
C LYS A 99 14.40 -1.99 3.26
N ALA A 100 13.75 -2.89 2.55
CA ALA A 100 13.52 -4.25 3.00
C ALA A 100 14.83 -5.02 3.23
N GLU A 101 15.73 -4.98 2.27
CA GLU A 101 17.05 -5.66 2.34
C GLU A 101 17.92 -5.15 3.51
N LEU A 102 17.91 -3.84 3.77
CA LEU A 102 18.66 -3.26 4.88
C LEU A 102 18.04 -3.60 6.25
N LEU A 103 16.70 -3.59 6.35
CA LEU A 103 16.02 -3.89 7.62
C LEU A 103 16.01 -5.39 7.97
N THR A 104 16.13 -6.27 6.98
CA THR A 104 16.16 -7.72 7.18
C THR A 104 17.58 -8.29 7.26
N ASP A 105 18.60 -7.47 7.07
CA ASP A 105 20.00 -7.90 7.22
C ASP A 105 20.36 -8.11 8.68
N PRO A 106 20.60 -9.35 9.14
CA PRO A 106 20.91 -9.63 10.53
C PRO A 106 22.23 -9.02 11.03
N SER A 107 23.07 -8.54 10.12
CA SER A 107 24.35 -7.90 10.43
C SER A 107 24.24 -6.38 10.64
N LEU A 108 23.05 -5.80 10.41
CA LEU A 108 22.76 -4.39 10.58
C LEU A 108 21.70 -4.20 11.67
N LEU A 109 21.96 -3.29 12.60
CA LEU A 109 20.99 -2.89 13.60
C LEU A 109 20.59 -1.44 13.36
N ILE A 110 19.52 -1.23 12.60
CA ILE A 110 19.04 0.09 12.22
C ILE A 110 17.75 0.39 12.96
N PRO A 111 17.76 1.23 14.01
CA PRO A 111 16.56 1.52 14.80
C PRO A 111 15.45 2.20 14.00
N THR A 112 15.84 3.11 13.12
CA THR A 112 14.91 3.80 12.21
C THR A 112 15.55 3.96 10.85
N LEU A 113 14.83 3.58 9.80
CA LEU A 113 15.26 3.74 8.42
C LEU A 113 14.07 4.14 7.54
N GLU A 114 14.21 5.26 6.86
CA GLU A 114 13.38 5.65 5.73
C GLU A 114 14.21 5.62 4.45
N VAL A 115 13.64 5.09 3.40
CA VAL A 115 14.22 5.10 2.05
C VAL A 115 13.21 5.73 1.12
N ILE A 116 13.57 6.88 0.55
CA ILE A 116 12.67 7.76 -0.18
C ILE A 116 13.13 7.88 -1.63
N ASP A 117 12.18 7.78 -2.55
CA ASP A 117 12.35 8.17 -3.95
C ASP A 117 12.28 9.71 -4.06
N ALA A 118 13.38 10.35 -4.41
CA ALA A 118 13.49 11.78 -4.67
C ALA A 118 13.44 12.14 -6.17
N GLY A 119 12.94 11.22 -7.00
CA GLY A 119 12.71 11.41 -8.45
C GLY A 119 13.93 11.16 -9.34
N LYS A 120 15.15 11.46 -8.89
CA LYS A 120 16.40 11.18 -9.62
C LYS A 120 17.39 10.34 -8.81
N GLU A 121 17.20 10.31 -7.50
CA GLU A 121 18.06 9.63 -6.55
C GLU A 121 17.22 8.97 -5.45
N ILE A 122 17.81 8.05 -4.73
CA ILE A 122 17.22 7.43 -3.55
C ILE A 122 17.91 8.00 -2.32
N ILE A 123 17.12 8.56 -1.38
CA ILE A 123 17.62 9.12 -0.14
C ILE A 123 17.33 8.16 1.00
N LEU A 124 18.39 7.79 1.74
CA LEU A 124 18.29 7.02 2.96
C LEU A 124 18.36 7.97 4.16
N LYS A 125 17.34 7.95 5.01
CA LYS A 125 17.28 8.73 6.27
C LYS A 125 17.16 7.79 7.43
N GLY A 126 17.87 8.05 8.52
CA GLY A 126 17.77 7.19 9.68
C GLY A 126 18.77 7.49 10.78
N VAL A 127 18.81 6.61 11.76
CA VAL A 127 19.72 6.70 12.89
C VAL A 127 20.61 5.46 12.93
N VAL A 128 21.89 5.67 13.09
CA VAL A 128 22.92 4.63 13.18
C VAL A 128 23.76 4.81 14.46
N HIS A 129 24.38 3.75 14.95
CA HIS A 129 25.14 3.80 16.20
C HIS A 129 26.60 4.22 16.02
N ASN A 130 27.18 3.98 14.83
CA ASN A 130 28.58 4.23 14.61
C ASN A 130 28.94 4.41 13.13
N PRO A 131 30.11 4.99 12.80
CA PRO A 131 30.55 5.22 11.43
C PRO A 131 30.75 3.93 10.61
N LYS A 132 30.98 2.79 11.24
CA LYS A 132 31.16 1.51 10.55
C LYS A 132 29.83 1.00 10.00
N GLU A 133 28.76 1.12 10.78
CA GLU A 133 27.39 0.82 10.32
C GLU A 133 26.99 1.74 9.18
N HIS A 134 27.25 3.05 9.30
CA HIS A 134 26.97 4.02 8.24
C HIS A 134 27.58 3.57 6.90
N ARG A 135 28.89 3.26 6.88
CA ARG A 135 29.58 2.83 5.67
C ARG A 135 28.97 1.55 5.07
N ARG A 136 28.67 0.57 5.93
CA ARG A 136 28.06 -0.69 5.45
C ARG A 136 26.68 -0.48 4.84
N ILE A 137 25.87 0.40 5.43
CA ILE A 137 24.56 0.75 4.88
C ILE A 137 24.72 1.46 3.54
N GLU A 138 25.64 2.41 3.45
CA GLU A 138 25.92 3.15 2.21
C GLU A 138 26.42 2.23 1.09
N GLU A 139 27.37 1.35 1.37
CA GLU A 139 27.92 0.38 0.43
C GLU A 139 26.83 -0.58 -0.09
N LYS A 140 26.05 -1.14 0.83
CA LYS A 140 24.96 -2.06 0.47
C LYS A 140 23.82 -1.36 -0.28
N ALA A 141 23.49 -0.14 0.09
CA ALA A 141 22.49 0.65 -0.64
C ALA A 141 22.94 0.97 -2.07
N LYS A 142 24.22 1.31 -2.28
CA LYS A 142 24.81 1.53 -3.61
C LYS A 142 24.81 0.26 -4.45
N GLU A 143 25.18 -0.87 -3.87
CA GLU A 143 25.14 -2.16 -4.54
C GLU A 143 23.71 -2.50 -5.02
N LEU A 144 22.72 -2.34 -4.17
CA LEU A 144 21.32 -2.62 -4.49
C LEU A 144 20.71 -1.64 -5.49
N ALA A 145 21.15 -0.38 -5.46
CA ALA A 145 20.66 0.68 -6.34
C ALA A 145 21.21 0.59 -7.77
N GLY A 146 22.35 -0.07 -7.97
CA GLY A 146 23.00 -0.17 -9.29
C GLY A 146 23.34 1.21 -9.85
N ASP A 147 22.79 1.55 -11.02
CA ASP A 147 23.05 2.82 -11.71
C ASP A 147 22.29 4.02 -11.11
N VAL A 148 21.40 3.77 -10.15
CA VAL A 148 20.61 4.86 -9.51
C VAL A 148 21.44 5.50 -8.40
N SER A 149 21.55 6.84 -8.43
CA SER A 149 22.24 7.60 -7.39
C SER A 149 21.58 7.40 -6.03
N THR A 150 22.43 7.23 -5.00
CA THR A 150 21.99 7.12 -3.61
C THR A 150 22.63 8.20 -2.76
N LYS A 151 21.85 8.78 -1.83
CA LYS A 151 22.30 9.74 -0.83
C LYS A 151 21.98 9.24 0.56
N CYS A 152 22.97 9.20 1.46
CA CYS A 152 22.77 8.81 2.85
C CYS A 152 22.73 10.05 3.74
N GLU A 153 21.60 10.29 4.40
CA GLU A 153 21.36 11.31 5.42
C GLU A 153 21.12 10.60 6.76
N LEU A 154 22.16 9.91 7.24
CA LEU A 154 22.12 9.14 8.48
C LEU A 154 22.74 9.94 9.64
N HIS A 155 22.05 9.93 10.76
CA HIS A 155 22.47 10.60 11.98
C HIS A 155 23.02 9.58 12.99
N TYR A 156 23.95 10.02 13.81
CA TYR A 156 24.52 9.20 14.90
C TYR A 156 23.73 9.42 16.19
N ARG A 157 23.49 8.31 16.92
CA ARG A 157 22.91 8.33 18.25
C ARG A 157 23.94 7.99 19.28
#